data_a4edf148088d2c532284ceabc6fc7c42
#
_entry.id   a4edf148088d2c532284ceabc6fc7c42
#
_cell.length_a   1.000
_cell.length_b   1.000
_cell.length_c   1.000
_cell.angle_alpha   90.00
_cell.angle_beta   90.00
_cell.angle_gamma   90.00
#
_symmetry.space_group_name_H-M   'P 1'
#
loop_
_entity.id
_entity.type
_entity.pdbx_description
1 polymer ?
#
loop_
_entity_poly.entity_id
_entity_poly.type
_entity_poly.pdbx_seq_one_letter_code
_entity_poly.pdbx_strand_id
1 'polypeptide(L)'
;LAKVGVDIVLADIERDALGRAHAEIAALGVKATPLLLDVSDRDAVMRAAQEVTRALPKLHILVNNAGIAFQGSPLLSVEPAQWAWIWNVNVMGALHCLNAFVPLIRAHGEGGHIVNTASICGLQVNPVLRNGPYAMSKYAVVAMSETLALDLEGSGIGVSVFCPALVATTLGQSARRRPAQFGGAYEPPPSPRRDMPTDAITPDAAGARVRHAIEHDEFFVFTHPETRQWIEARHRRIMAGFDQLDRYLAVGK
;
A
#
# COMPACT_ATOMS: atom_id res chain seq x y z
N LEU A 1 15.66 5.32 -1.85
CA LEU A 1 16.10 5.30 -3.25
C LEU A 1 16.94 6.54 -3.58
N ALA A 2 16.47 7.77 -3.36
CA ALA A 2 17.25 8.99 -3.62
C ALA A 2 18.65 8.99 -2.97
N LYS A 3 18.77 8.50 -1.73
CA LYS A 3 20.06 8.37 -1.01
C LYS A 3 21.09 7.46 -1.70
N VAL A 4 20.68 6.68 -2.70
CA VAL A 4 21.56 5.82 -3.51
C VAL A 4 21.56 6.23 -5.00
N GLY A 5 21.20 7.48 -5.30
CA GLY A 5 21.36 8.08 -6.61
C GLY A 5 20.23 7.82 -7.60
N VAL A 6 19.06 7.35 -7.15
CA VAL A 6 17.89 7.13 -8.01
C VAL A 6 17.11 8.43 -8.19
N ASP A 7 16.84 8.83 -9.41
CA ASP A 7 15.93 9.95 -9.71
C ASP A 7 14.50 9.64 -9.32
N ILE A 8 13.77 10.61 -8.76
CA ILE A 8 12.47 10.38 -8.13
C ILE A 8 11.37 11.24 -8.77
N VAL A 9 10.27 10.63 -9.12
CA VAL A 9 8.98 11.32 -9.28
C VAL A 9 8.21 11.15 -7.98
N LEU A 10 7.87 12.27 -7.35
CA LEU A 10 7.09 12.32 -6.10
C LEU A 10 5.65 12.67 -6.44
N ALA A 11 4.71 11.79 -6.11
CA ALA A 11 3.29 12.03 -6.32
C ALA A 11 2.55 12.11 -4.98
N ASP A 12 1.77 13.15 -4.77
CA ASP A 12 0.91 13.32 -3.60
C ASP A 12 -0.29 14.20 -3.94
N ILE A 13 -1.38 14.05 -3.19
CA ILE A 13 -2.57 14.91 -3.28
C ILE A 13 -2.39 16.23 -2.50
N GLU A 14 -1.48 16.26 -1.53
CA GLU A 14 -1.22 17.43 -0.68
C GLU A 14 -0.07 18.28 -1.23
N ARG A 15 -0.39 19.39 -1.85
CA ARG A 15 0.59 20.31 -2.48
C ARG A 15 1.72 20.73 -1.54
N ASP A 16 1.41 21.10 -0.31
CA ASP A 16 2.42 21.60 0.63
C ASP A 16 3.34 20.48 1.13
N ALA A 17 2.80 19.27 1.37
CA ALA A 17 3.58 18.11 1.72
C ALA A 17 4.50 17.68 0.58
N LEU A 18 3.96 17.68 -0.64
CA LEU A 18 4.71 17.41 -1.86
C LEU A 18 5.86 18.40 -2.06
N GLY A 19 5.62 19.68 -1.83
CA GLY A 19 6.65 20.72 -1.94
C GLY A 19 7.80 20.53 -0.94
N ARG A 20 7.49 20.19 0.30
CA ARG A 20 8.51 19.89 1.33
C ARG A 20 9.32 18.64 0.96
N ALA A 21 8.66 17.55 0.62
CA ALA A 21 9.33 16.32 0.23
C ALA A 21 10.19 16.50 -1.04
N HIS A 22 9.72 17.28 -2.00
CA HIS A 22 10.51 17.63 -3.18
C HIS A 22 11.81 18.36 -2.81
N ALA A 23 11.76 19.37 -1.94
CA ALA A 23 12.94 20.10 -1.50
C ALA A 23 13.94 19.18 -0.78
N GLU A 24 13.45 18.30 0.11
CA GLU A 24 14.28 17.33 0.83
C GLU A 24 14.99 16.35 -0.13
N ILE A 25 14.26 15.83 -1.13
CA ILE A 25 14.84 14.87 -2.09
C ILE A 25 15.81 15.56 -3.05
N ALA A 26 15.49 16.76 -3.53
CA ALA A 26 16.38 17.53 -4.41
C ALA A 26 17.71 17.88 -3.72
N ALA A 27 17.69 18.12 -2.41
CA ALA A 27 18.90 18.37 -1.61
C ALA A 27 19.86 17.17 -1.56
N LEU A 28 19.42 15.95 -1.92
CA LEU A 28 20.27 14.76 -2.06
C LEU A 28 21.05 14.70 -3.37
N GLY A 29 20.85 15.65 -4.30
CA GLY A 29 21.60 15.75 -5.54
C GLY A 29 21.04 14.88 -6.69
N VAL A 30 19.86 14.29 -6.54
CA VAL A 30 19.16 13.55 -7.58
C VAL A 30 18.09 14.43 -8.26
N LYS A 31 17.67 14.05 -9.46
CA LYS A 31 16.52 14.69 -10.09
C LYS A 31 15.24 14.34 -9.33
N ALA A 32 14.55 15.35 -8.84
CA ALA A 32 13.27 15.21 -8.17
C ALA A 32 12.20 15.93 -8.99
N THR A 33 11.09 15.25 -9.30
CA THR A 33 9.97 15.83 -10.07
C THR A 33 8.70 15.71 -9.25
N PRO A 34 8.11 16.82 -8.79
CA PRO A 34 6.86 16.79 -8.04
C PRO A 34 5.66 16.64 -8.98
N LEU A 35 4.68 15.83 -8.58
CA LEU A 35 3.48 15.53 -9.34
C LEU A 35 2.26 15.60 -8.41
N LEU A 36 1.43 16.63 -8.54
CA LEU A 36 0.19 16.73 -7.78
C LEU A 36 -0.84 15.75 -8.37
N LEU A 37 -1.20 14.71 -7.60
CA LEU A 37 -1.97 13.59 -8.12
C LEU A 37 -2.94 13.03 -7.07
N ASP A 38 -4.22 12.94 -7.43
CA ASP A 38 -5.19 12.08 -6.77
C ASP A 38 -5.23 10.73 -7.50
N VAL A 39 -4.75 9.67 -6.87
CA VAL A 39 -4.71 8.32 -7.46
C VAL A 39 -6.11 7.72 -7.66
N SER A 40 -7.14 8.23 -6.99
CA SER A 40 -8.52 7.80 -7.17
C SER A 40 -9.12 8.29 -8.50
N ASP A 41 -8.54 9.33 -9.10
CA ASP A 41 -8.89 9.82 -10.45
C ASP A 41 -8.06 9.08 -11.51
N ARG A 42 -8.68 8.10 -12.17
CA ARG A 42 -8.03 7.30 -13.22
C ARG A 42 -7.46 8.16 -14.35
N ASP A 43 -8.19 9.18 -14.80
CA ASP A 43 -7.76 9.99 -15.92
C ASP A 43 -6.60 10.92 -15.53
N ALA A 44 -6.57 11.40 -14.28
CA ALA A 44 -5.41 12.10 -13.73
C ALA A 44 -4.17 11.20 -13.70
N VAL A 45 -4.31 9.92 -13.29
CA VAL A 45 -3.20 8.97 -13.30
C VAL A 45 -2.68 8.70 -14.71
N MET A 46 -3.58 8.57 -15.69
CA MET A 46 -3.16 8.39 -17.10
C MET A 46 -2.43 9.63 -17.66
N ARG A 47 -2.86 10.84 -17.31
CA ARG A 47 -2.14 12.09 -17.66
C ARG A 47 -0.78 12.14 -16.97
N ALA A 48 -0.71 11.76 -15.70
CA ALA A 48 0.53 11.66 -14.94
C ALA A 48 1.56 10.75 -15.58
N ALA A 49 1.16 9.60 -16.12
CA ALA A 49 2.05 8.69 -16.83
C ALA A 49 2.67 9.36 -18.08
N GLN A 50 1.89 10.17 -18.81
CA GLN A 50 2.41 10.94 -19.94
C GLN A 50 3.42 12.01 -19.50
N GLU A 51 3.20 12.65 -18.37
CA GLU A 51 4.14 13.62 -17.80
C GLU A 51 5.45 12.94 -17.38
N VAL A 52 5.37 11.78 -16.73
CA VAL A 52 6.53 10.97 -16.35
C VAL A 52 7.35 10.57 -17.58
N THR A 53 6.70 10.13 -18.65
CA THR A 53 7.39 9.78 -19.91
C THR A 53 8.15 10.96 -20.52
N ARG A 54 7.67 12.21 -20.32
CA ARG A 54 8.38 13.41 -20.78
C ARG A 54 9.52 13.82 -19.84
N ALA A 55 9.37 13.55 -18.54
CA ALA A 55 10.31 13.95 -17.51
C ALA A 55 11.49 12.99 -17.38
N LEU A 56 11.27 11.70 -17.57
CA LEU A 56 12.26 10.63 -17.41
C LEU A 56 12.37 9.78 -18.68
N PRO A 57 13.60 9.41 -19.08
CA PRO A 57 13.82 8.56 -20.25
C PRO A 57 13.30 7.13 -20.04
N LYS A 58 13.34 6.63 -18.80
CA LYS A 58 12.90 5.29 -18.40
C LYS A 58 12.35 5.30 -16.97
N LEU A 59 11.36 4.46 -16.71
CA LEU A 59 10.83 4.21 -15.39
C LEU A 59 11.15 2.77 -15.01
N HIS A 60 11.91 2.55 -13.93
CA HIS A 60 12.31 1.23 -13.48
C HIS A 60 11.54 0.76 -12.23
N ILE A 61 11.12 1.68 -11.36
CA ILE A 61 10.52 1.33 -10.09
C ILE A 61 9.21 2.09 -9.92
N LEU A 62 8.14 1.36 -9.58
CA LEU A 62 6.86 1.92 -9.17
C LEU A 62 6.61 1.57 -7.69
N VAL A 63 6.39 2.58 -6.85
CA VAL A 63 5.98 2.39 -5.46
C VAL A 63 4.55 2.91 -5.27
N ASN A 64 3.58 2.03 -5.28
CA ASN A 64 2.19 2.30 -4.94
C ASN A 64 2.06 2.45 -3.43
N ASN A 65 2.26 3.66 -2.92
CA ASN A 65 2.24 3.94 -1.50
C ASN A 65 1.05 4.80 -1.06
N ALA A 66 0.39 5.49 -1.98
CA ALA A 66 -0.79 6.29 -1.66
C ALA A 66 -1.86 5.44 -0.95
N GLY A 67 -2.37 5.95 0.15
CA GLY A 67 -3.34 5.21 0.93
C GLY A 67 -3.90 6.02 2.09
N ILE A 68 -5.05 5.60 2.58
CA ILE A 68 -5.77 6.21 3.69
C ILE A 68 -6.12 5.14 4.73
N ALA A 69 -6.21 5.56 6.00
CA ALA A 69 -6.62 4.71 7.09
C ALA A 69 -8.10 4.91 7.45
N PHE A 70 -8.67 3.87 8.07
CA PHE A 70 -9.98 3.90 8.68
C PHE A 70 -9.96 3.03 9.93
N GLN A 71 -10.55 3.50 11.02
CA GLN A 71 -10.66 2.76 12.27
C GLN A 71 -11.78 3.28 13.18
N GLY A 72 -12.13 2.51 14.20
CA GLY A 72 -12.99 2.95 15.29
C GLY A 72 -14.49 2.67 15.11
N SER A 73 -14.94 2.14 13.96
CA SER A 73 -16.35 1.85 13.72
C SER A 73 -16.62 0.36 13.51
N PRO A 74 -17.71 -0.19 14.06
CA PRO A 74 -18.19 -1.51 13.67
C PRO A 74 -18.45 -1.59 12.18
N LEU A 75 -18.19 -2.74 11.56
CA LEU A 75 -18.29 -2.94 10.11
C LEU A 75 -19.64 -2.48 9.52
N LEU A 76 -20.72 -2.82 10.19
CA LEU A 76 -22.10 -2.53 9.73
C LEU A 76 -22.54 -1.09 9.97
N SER A 77 -21.72 -0.28 10.67
CA SER A 77 -21.99 1.13 10.94
C SER A 77 -21.19 2.08 10.06
N VAL A 78 -20.42 1.54 9.11
CA VAL A 78 -19.58 2.35 8.22
C VAL A 78 -20.42 2.90 7.07
N GLU A 79 -20.41 4.21 6.92
CA GLU A 79 -21.17 4.90 5.88
C GLU A 79 -20.67 4.53 4.47
N PRO A 80 -21.59 4.43 3.48
CA PRO A 80 -21.24 4.09 2.09
C PRO A 80 -20.15 4.99 1.49
N ALA A 81 -20.16 6.29 1.81
CA ALA A 81 -19.17 7.24 1.32
C ALA A 81 -17.76 6.95 1.86
N GLN A 82 -17.64 6.44 3.09
CA GLN A 82 -16.36 6.02 3.66
C GLN A 82 -15.83 4.74 2.99
N TRP A 83 -16.73 3.79 2.68
CA TRP A 83 -16.40 2.61 1.88
C TRP A 83 -15.89 3.00 0.49
N ALA A 84 -16.63 3.87 -0.20
CA ALA A 84 -16.25 4.33 -1.53
C ALA A 84 -14.87 5.01 -1.50
N TRP A 85 -14.63 5.90 -0.53
CA TRP A 85 -13.36 6.61 -0.42
C TRP A 85 -12.16 5.68 -0.21
N ILE A 86 -12.26 4.78 0.79
CA ILE A 86 -11.14 3.88 1.11
C ILE A 86 -10.85 2.92 -0.04
N TRP A 87 -11.90 2.44 -0.71
CA TRP A 87 -11.76 1.53 -1.83
C TRP A 87 -11.14 2.22 -3.05
N ASN A 88 -11.63 3.41 -3.38
CA ASN A 88 -11.12 4.17 -4.53
C ASN A 88 -9.65 4.58 -4.35
N VAL A 89 -9.23 4.95 -3.14
CA VAL A 89 -7.83 5.32 -2.92
C VAL A 89 -6.93 4.08 -2.79
N ASN A 90 -7.24 3.17 -1.86
CA ASN A 90 -6.31 2.09 -1.50
C ASN A 90 -6.23 0.96 -2.54
N VAL A 91 -7.34 0.70 -3.25
CA VAL A 91 -7.42 -0.42 -4.20
C VAL A 91 -7.40 0.09 -5.63
N MET A 92 -8.40 0.90 -6.00
CA MET A 92 -8.50 1.38 -7.38
C MET A 92 -7.33 2.31 -7.73
N GLY A 93 -6.88 3.15 -6.79
CA GLY A 93 -5.72 4.01 -7.00
C GLY A 93 -4.45 3.23 -7.33
N ALA A 94 -4.18 2.16 -6.57
CA ALA A 94 -3.05 1.27 -6.89
C ALA A 94 -3.23 0.61 -8.26
N LEU A 95 -4.43 0.12 -8.58
CA LEU A 95 -4.72 -0.49 -9.89
C LEU A 95 -4.59 0.51 -11.05
N HIS A 96 -5.04 1.76 -10.88
CA HIS A 96 -4.85 2.82 -11.88
C HIS A 96 -3.37 3.06 -12.15
N CYS A 97 -2.55 3.13 -11.09
CA CYS A 97 -1.10 3.29 -11.22
C CYS A 97 -0.46 2.07 -11.91
N LEU A 98 -0.84 0.84 -11.57
CA LEU A 98 -0.35 -0.35 -12.27
C LEU A 98 -0.66 -0.28 -13.77
N ASN A 99 -1.90 0.03 -14.14
CA ASN A 99 -2.31 0.11 -15.53
C ASN A 99 -1.57 1.22 -16.30
N ALA A 100 -1.24 2.33 -15.65
CA ALA A 100 -0.58 3.47 -16.30
C ALA A 100 0.94 3.31 -16.40
N PHE A 101 1.59 2.76 -15.36
CA PHE A 101 3.04 2.79 -15.24
C PHE A 101 3.73 1.46 -15.56
N VAL A 102 3.09 0.30 -15.38
CA VAL A 102 3.69 -1.01 -15.74
C VAL A 102 4.06 -1.08 -17.24
N PRO A 103 3.23 -0.58 -18.17
CA PRO A 103 3.63 -0.51 -19.57
C PRO A 103 4.91 0.29 -19.82
N LEU A 104 5.16 1.36 -19.05
CA LEU A 104 6.38 2.17 -19.17
C LEU A 104 7.62 1.40 -18.67
N ILE A 105 7.47 0.60 -17.60
CA ILE A 105 8.55 -0.27 -17.11
C ILE A 105 8.84 -1.37 -18.11
N ARG A 106 7.83 -1.96 -18.74
CA ARG A 106 8.01 -2.99 -19.77
C ARG A 106 8.68 -2.46 -21.04
N ALA A 107 8.41 -1.22 -21.42
CA ALA A 107 8.76 -0.66 -22.73
C ALA A 107 10.27 -0.60 -22.98
N HIS A 108 11.10 -0.41 -21.96
CA HIS A 108 12.56 -0.33 -22.14
C HIS A 108 13.29 -1.68 -22.05
N GLY A 109 12.64 -2.75 -21.57
CA GLY A 109 13.21 -4.11 -21.57
C GLY A 109 14.36 -4.36 -20.59
N GLU A 110 14.67 -3.41 -19.69
CA GLU A 110 15.77 -3.55 -18.71
C GLU A 110 15.31 -4.19 -17.39
N GLY A 111 14.03 -4.59 -17.32
CA GLY A 111 13.43 -5.04 -16.08
C GLY A 111 13.01 -3.91 -15.15
N GLY A 112 12.68 -4.23 -13.92
CA GLY A 112 12.25 -3.22 -12.96
C GLY A 112 11.64 -3.84 -11.70
N HIS A 113 11.00 -3.01 -10.88
CA HIS A 113 10.38 -3.49 -9.66
C HIS A 113 9.13 -2.70 -9.28
N ILE A 114 8.11 -3.41 -8.79
CA ILE A 114 6.86 -2.82 -8.33
C ILE A 114 6.71 -3.11 -6.84
N VAL A 115 6.45 -2.08 -6.05
CA VAL A 115 6.14 -2.21 -4.62
C VAL A 115 4.72 -1.74 -4.37
N ASN A 116 3.86 -2.62 -3.89
CA ASN A 116 2.51 -2.26 -3.45
C ASN A 116 2.46 -2.19 -1.93
N THR A 117 2.09 -1.05 -1.37
CA THR A 117 1.97 -0.86 0.08
C THR A 117 0.63 -1.38 0.59
N ALA A 118 0.66 -2.60 1.12
CA ALA A 118 -0.44 -3.18 1.86
C ALA A 118 -0.40 -2.74 3.35
N SER A 119 -0.41 -3.68 4.24
CA SER A 119 -0.27 -3.55 5.70
C SER A 119 -0.25 -4.95 6.30
N ILE A 120 0.20 -5.10 7.53
CA ILE A 120 -0.06 -6.33 8.31
C ILE A 120 -1.57 -6.60 8.43
N CYS A 121 -2.41 -5.56 8.38
CA CYS A 121 -3.87 -5.68 8.32
C CYS A 121 -4.39 -6.29 7.00
N GLY A 122 -3.55 -6.45 5.99
CA GLY A 122 -3.86 -7.20 4.76
C GLY A 122 -3.65 -8.72 4.89
N LEU A 123 -3.11 -9.19 6.01
CA LEU A 123 -2.84 -10.61 6.28
C LEU A 123 -3.55 -11.11 7.54
N GLN A 124 -3.99 -10.22 8.41
CA GLN A 124 -4.78 -10.54 9.59
C GLN A 124 -5.74 -9.39 9.93
N VAL A 125 -6.87 -9.70 10.56
CA VAL A 125 -7.83 -8.70 11.06
C VAL A 125 -7.56 -8.46 12.53
N ASN A 126 -7.23 -7.21 12.90
CA ASN A 126 -7.02 -6.85 14.29
C ASN A 126 -8.38 -6.70 15.02
N PRO A 127 -8.64 -7.46 16.07
CA PRO A 127 -9.93 -7.45 16.76
C PRO A 127 -10.22 -6.15 17.52
N VAL A 128 -9.18 -5.37 17.84
CA VAL A 128 -9.29 -4.15 18.65
C VAL A 128 -9.55 -2.92 17.80
N LEU A 129 -8.93 -2.81 16.63
CA LEU A 129 -8.93 -1.58 15.83
C LEU A 129 -10.26 -1.25 15.14
N ARG A 130 -11.18 -2.21 15.01
CA ARG A 130 -12.43 -2.03 14.25
C ARG A 130 -12.20 -1.30 12.93
N ASN A 131 -11.24 -1.78 12.16
CA ASN A 131 -10.76 -1.17 10.93
C ASN A 131 -11.19 -1.97 9.68
N GLY A 132 -12.35 -2.57 9.68
CA GLY A 132 -12.85 -3.48 8.64
C GLY A 132 -12.61 -2.99 7.20
N PRO A 133 -13.08 -1.79 6.80
CA PRO A 133 -12.85 -1.26 5.46
C PRO A 133 -11.37 -1.16 5.09
N TYR A 134 -10.53 -0.72 6.03
CA TYR A 134 -9.09 -0.63 5.82
C TYR A 134 -8.47 -2.03 5.64
N ALA A 135 -8.75 -2.95 6.55
CA ALA A 135 -8.26 -4.32 6.44
C ALA A 135 -8.66 -4.96 5.11
N MET A 136 -9.95 -4.87 4.72
CA MET A 136 -10.44 -5.40 3.45
C MET A 136 -9.69 -4.79 2.25
N SER A 137 -9.47 -3.48 2.24
CA SER A 137 -8.69 -2.83 1.17
C SER A 137 -7.25 -3.33 1.12
N LYS A 138 -6.63 -3.59 2.27
CA LYS A 138 -5.24 -4.09 2.33
C LYS A 138 -5.12 -5.58 1.99
N TYR A 139 -6.15 -6.40 2.28
CA TYR A 139 -6.26 -7.76 1.74
C TYR A 139 -6.37 -7.76 0.21
N ALA A 140 -7.15 -6.84 -0.35
CA ALA A 140 -7.26 -6.68 -1.80
C ALA A 140 -5.91 -6.32 -2.44
N VAL A 141 -5.11 -5.44 -1.81
CA VAL A 141 -3.76 -5.09 -2.28
C VAL A 141 -2.80 -6.28 -2.21
N VAL A 142 -2.90 -7.14 -1.18
CA VAL A 142 -2.09 -8.37 -1.12
C VAL A 142 -2.45 -9.28 -2.28
N ALA A 143 -3.74 -9.61 -2.46
CA ALA A 143 -4.20 -10.47 -3.54
C ALA A 143 -3.84 -9.92 -4.93
N MET A 144 -3.99 -8.60 -5.13
CA MET A 144 -3.56 -7.92 -6.35
C MET A 144 -2.06 -8.08 -6.61
N SER A 145 -1.23 -8.01 -5.56
CA SER A 145 0.23 -8.15 -5.68
C SER A 145 0.63 -9.60 -6.01
N GLU A 146 -0.04 -10.58 -5.40
CA GLU A 146 0.16 -12.01 -5.72
C GLU A 146 -0.22 -12.30 -7.17
N THR A 147 -1.36 -11.81 -7.63
CA THR A 147 -1.79 -11.94 -9.04
C THR A 147 -0.81 -11.26 -9.99
N LEU A 148 -0.39 -10.03 -9.67
CA LEU A 148 0.56 -9.28 -10.50
C LEU A 148 1.91 -10.00 -10.62
N ALA A 149 2.39 -10.62 -9.55
CA ALA A 149 3.65 -11.38 -9.59
C ALA A 149 3.56 -12.56 -10.59
N LEU A 150 2.41 -13.27 -10.63
CA LEU A 150 2.15 -14.33 -11.61
C LEU A 150 2.09 -13.76 -13.04
N ASP A 151 1.40 -12.63 -13.24
CA ASP A 151 1.25 -11.99 -14.55
C ASP A 151 2.59 -11.45 -15.11
N LEU A 152 3.56 -11.19 -14.23
CA LEU A 152 4.89 -10.66 -14.58
C LEU A 152 5.98 -11.72 -14.55
N GLU A 153 5.67 -12.98 -14.29
CA GLU A 153 6.64 -14.06 -14.29
C GLU A 153 7.43 -14.11 -15.60
N GLY A 154 8.76 -14.21 -15.51
CA GLY A 154 9.66 -14.21 -16.66
C GLY A 154 9.84 -12.85 -17.38
N SER A 155 9.18 -11.78 -16.95
CA SER A 155 9.31 -10.45 -17.58
C SER A 155 10.55 -9.64 -17.14
N GLY A 156 11.27 -10.09 -16.11
CA GLY A 156 12.34 -9.34 -15.47
C GLY A 156 11.85 -8.20 -14.56
N ILE A 157 10.55 -8.14 -14.25
CA ILE A 157 9.96 -7.14 -13.35
C ILE A 157 9.56 -7.83 -12.04
N GLY A 158 10.26 -7.50 -10.96
CA GLY A 158 9.96 -8.01 -9.63
C GLY A 158 8.72 -7.33 -9.01
N VAL A 159 8.09 -8.01 -8.06
CA VAL A 159 6.93 -7.49 -7.30
C VAL A 159 7.15 -7.71 -5.82
N SER A 160 7.01 -6.64 -5.04
CA SER A 160 6.97 -6.71 -3.57
C SER A 160 5.62 -6.24 -3.05
N VAL A 161 5.11 -6.91 -2.02
CA VAL A 161 4.01 -6.42 -1.20
C VAL A 161 4.53 -5.98 0.18
N PHE A 162 4.55 -4.68 0.40
CA PHE A 162 5.00 -4.08 1.65
C PHE A 162 3.89 -4.16 2.69
N CYS A 163 4.10 -4.94 3.74
CA CYS A 163 3.15 -5.23 4.81
C CYS A 163 3.63 -4.68 6.17
N PRO A 164 3.76 -3.34 6.31
CA PRO A 164 4.23 -2.76 7.56
C PRO A 164 3.18 -2.93 8.68
N ALA A 165 3.67 -2.97 9.92
CA ALA A 165 2.83 -2.71 11.08
C ALA A 165 2.79 -1.19 11.37
N LEU A 166 3.37 -0.72 12.47
CA LEU A 166 3.27 0.69 12.83
C LEU A 166 4.47 1.48 12.28
N VAL A 167 4.19 2.47 11.44
CA VAL A 167 5.17 3.45 10.96
C VAL A 167 4.75 4.84 11.41
N ALA A 168 5.69 5.64 11.92
CA ALA A 168 5.43 6.99 12.41
C ALA A 168 5.11 7.96 11.27
N THR A 169 3.85 7.95 10.81
CA THR A 169 3.35 8.76 9.69
C THR A 169 2.06 9.49 10.07
N THR A 170 1.60 10.35 9.16
CA THR A 170 0.31 11.05 9.27
C THR A 170 -0.88 10.22 8.76
N LEU A 171 -0.70 8.94 8.46
CA LEU A 171 -1.75 8.06 7.93
C LEU A 171 -3.02 8.05 8.81
N GLY A 172 -2.86 8.04 10.13
CA GLY A 172 -3.99 8.10 11.07
C GLY A 172 -4.81 9.39 11.02
N GLN A 173 -4.33 10.41 10.31
CA GLN A 173 -5.00 11.70 10.11
C GLN A 173 -5.66 11.82 8.73
N SER A 174 -5.82 10.71 8.00
CA SER A 174 -6.37 10.71 6.62
C SER A 174 -7.75 11.36 6.54
N ALA A 175 -8.58 11.22 7.56
CA ALA A 175 -9.95 11.74 7.59
C ALA A 175 -10.05 13.25 7.31
N ARG A 176 -9.05 14.04 7.68
CA ARG A 176 -8.98 15.49 7.41
C ARG A 176 -8.84 15.82 5.92
N ARG A 177 -8.44 14.83 5.10
CA ARG A 177 -8.17 14.97 3.66
C ARG A 177 -9.26 14.37 2.78
N ARG A 178 -10.36 13.89 3.39
CA ARG A 178 -11.44 13.27 2.61
C ARG A 178 -12.06 14.28 1.67
N PRO A 179 -12.04 14.03 0.35
CA PRO A 179 -12.63 14.93 -0.64
C PRO A 179 -14.14 15.09 -0.47
N ALA A 180 -14.69 16.24 -0.92
CA ALA A 180 -16.11 16.55 -0.82
C ALA A 180 -17.02 15.49 -1.48
N GLN A 181 -16.58 14.90 -2.59
CA GLN A 181 -17.28 13.82 -3.31
C GLN A 181 -17.50 12.56 -2.47
N PHE A 182 -16.69 12.35 -1.42
CA PHE A 182 -16.83 11.26 -0.47
C PHE A 182 -17.39 11.71 0.89
N GLY A 183 -17.95 12.91 0.98
CA GLY A 183 -18.58 13.44 2.18
C GLY A 183 -17.75 14.48 2.95
N GLY A 184 -16.58 14.89 2.43
CA GLY A 184 -15.73 15.91 3.02
C GLY A 184 -14.96 15.46 4.26
N ALA A 185 -14.06 16.31 4.75
CA ALA A 185 -13.25 16.07 5.93
C ALA A 185 -14.11 15.81 7.17
N TYR A 186 -13.65 14.91 8.05
CA TYR A 186 -14.34 14.60 9.30
C TYR A 186 -13.33 14.23 10.40
N GLU A 187 -13.78 14.27 11.64
CA GLU A 187 -12.99 13.82 12.79
C GLU A 187 -13.34 12.37 13.11
N PRO A 188 -12.40 11.44 12.98
CA PRO A 188 -12.67 10.03 13.27
C PRO A 188 -12.85 9.82 14.78
N PRO A 189 -13.63 8.80 15.19
CA PRO A 189 -13.72 8.44 16.60
C PRO A 189 -12.34 8.08 17.17
N PRO A 190 -12.13 8.27 18.48
CA PRO A 190 -10.87 7.93 19.13
C PRO A 190 -10.48 6.47 18.88
N SER A 191 -9.24 6.25 18.45
CA SER A 191 -8.74 4.90 18.21
C SER A 191 -8.46 4.18 19.54
N PRO A 192 -8.92 2.94 19.71
CA PRO A 192 -8.52 2.11 20.84
C PRO A 192 -7.09 1.55 20.61
N ARG A 193 -6.09 2.40 20.74
CA ARG A 193 -4.67 2.02 20.53
C ARG A 193 -4.05 1.15 21.62
N ARG A 194 -4.83 0.61 22.56
CA ARG A 194 -4.29 0.05 23.81
C ARG A 194 -3.40 -1.19 23.67
N ASP A 195 -3.47 -1.92 22.56
CA ASP A 195 -2.74 -3.19 22.40
C ASP A 195 -1.95 -3.33 21.08
N MET A 196 -1.60 -2.21 20.44
CA MET A 196 -0.64 -2.28 19.35
C MET A 196 0.78 -2.40 19.95
N PRO A 197 1.56 -3.41 19.55
CA PRO A 197 2.95 -3.46 19.99
C PRO A 197 3.67 -2.24 19.41
N THR A 198 3.98 -1.50 20.20
CA THR A 198 4.87 -0.60 20.73
C THR A 198 5.63 0.38 19.85
N ASP A 199 6.74 0.16 19.29
CA ASP A 199 7.56 1.24 18.80
C ASP A 199 7.38 1.39 17.29
N ALA A 200 6.67 2.46 16.88
CA ALA A 200 6.58 2.84 15.49
C ALA A 200 7.98 3.01 14.90
N ILE A 201 8.28 2.29 13.83
CA ILE A 201 9.51 2.55 13.08
C ILE A 201 9.42 3.90 12.37
N THR A 202 10.56 4.51 12.11
CA THR A 202 10.63 5.76 11.34
C THR A 202 10.30 5.52 9.86
N PRO A 203 9.82 6.54 9.12
CA PRO A 203 9.69 6.47 7.66
C PRO A 203 10.99 6.11 6.95
N ASP A 204 12.13 6.58 7.45
CA ASP A 204 13.45 6.24 6.92
C ASP A 204 13.78 4.75 7.07
N ALA A 205 13.48 4.15 8.22
CA ALA A 205 13.66 2.72 8.44
C ALA A 205 12.73 1.89 7.52
N ALA A 206 11.48 2.33 7.35
CA ALA A 206 10.55 1.71 6.40
C ALA A 206 11.07 1.80 4.96
N GLY A 207 11.56 2.98 4.55
CA GLY A 207 12.16 3.19 3.23
C GLY A 207 13.41 2.34 3.00
N ALA A 208 14.27 2.19 4.01
CA ALA A 208 15.46 1.32 3.95
C ALA A 208 15.06 -0.15 3.79
N ARG A 209 13.99 -0.60 4.49
CA ARG A 209 13.46 -1.96 4.37
C ARG A 209 12.88 -2.25 2.98
N VAL A 210 12.15 -1.29 2.40
CA VAL A 210 11.62 -1.40 1.04
C VAL A 210 12.78 -1.43 0.02
N ARG A 211 13.80 -0.58 0.17
CA ARG A 211 14.98 -0.61 -0.70
C ARG A 211 15.65 -1.98 -0.67
N HIS A 212 15.90 -2.53 0.50
CA HIS A 212 16.47 -3.87 0.64
C HIS A 212 15.65 -4.93 -0.09
N ALA A 213 14.31 -4.88 0.03
CA ALA A 213 13.43 -5.81 -0.65
C ALA A 213 13.53 -5.71 -2.19
N ILE A 214 13.62 -4.51 -2.73
CA ILE A 214 13.84 -4.30 -4.17
C ILE A 214 15.18 -4.88 -4.60
N GLU A 215 16.26 -4.65 -3.85
CA GLU A 215 17.61 -5.12 -4.15
C GLU A 215 17.74 -6.67 -4.10
N HIS A 216 16.86 -7.36 -3.35
CA HIS A 216 16.88 -8.80 -3.13
C HIS A 216 15.67 -9.54 -3.69
N ASP A 217 14.81 -8.86 -4.44
CA ASP A 217 13.58 -9.40 -5.05
C ASP A 217 12.67 -10.13 -4.04
N GLU A 218 12.51 -9.54 -2.83
CA GLU A 218 11.66 -10.12 -1.79
C GLU A 218 10.18 -9.82 -2.06
N PHE A 219 9.33 -10.84 -2.10
CA PHE A 219 7.91 -10.65 -2.35
C PHE A 219 7.16 -10.09 -1.12
N PHE A 220 7.19 -10.77 0.04
CA PHE A 220 6.58 -10.26 1.27
C PHE A 220 7.57 -9.43 2.09
N VAL A 221 7.25 -8.15 2.31
CA VAL A 221 8.15 -7.22 3.00
C VAL A 221 7.54 -6.78 4.33
N PHE A 222 8.06 -7.33 5.42
CA PHE A 222 7.62 -7.04 6.79
C PHE A 222 8.57 -6.10 7.50
N THR A 223 8.05 -5.41 8.54
CA THR A 223 8.82 -4.46 9.37
C THR A 223 8.95 -4.89 10.83
N HIS A 224 8.05 -5.74 11.34
CA HIS A 224 7.93 -6.07 12.75
C HIS A 224 7.84 -7.60 12.92
N PRO A 225 8.90 -8.26 13.38
CA PRO A 225 8.96 -9.71 13.46
C PRO A 225 7.94 -10.31 14.43
N GLU A 226 7.51 -9.57 15.44
CA GLU A 226 6.49 -9.99 16.40
C GLU A 226 5.09 -10.18 15.77
N THR A 227 4.84 -9.60 14.62
CA THR A 227 3.58 -9.77 13.89
C THR A 227 3.40 -11.16 13.29
N ARG A 228 4.48 -11.95 13.22
CA ARG A 228 4.46 -13.34 12.73
C ARG A 228 3.40 -14.18 13.45
N GLN A 229 3.33 -14.08 14.77
CA GLN A 229 2.37 -14.83 15.58
C GLN A 229 0.90 -14.60 15.20
N TRP A 230 0.57 -13.41 14.68
CA TRP A 230 -0.80 -13.09 14.26
C TRP A 230 -1.16 -13.79 12.96
N ILE A 231 -0.22 -13.84 12.02
CA ILE A 231 -0.40 -14.54 10.74
C ILE A 231 -0.48 -16.06 11.00
N GLU A 232 0.37 -16.61 11.86
CA GLU A 232 0.32 -18.01 12.27
C GLU A 232 -1.00 -18.38 12.97
N ALA A 233 -1.50 -17.51 13.85
CA ALA A 233 -2.78 -17.73 14.52
C ALA A 233 -3.95 -17.75 13.52
N ARG A 234 -3.94 -16.83 12.53
CA ARG A 234 -4.92 -16.85 11.44
C ARG A 234 -4.79 -18.13 10.61
N HIS A 235 -3.58 -18.54 10.24
CA HIS A 235 -3.33 -19.75 9.47
C HIS A 235 -3.87 -20.99 10.19
N ARG A 236 -3.57 -21.15 11.50
CA ARG A 236 -4.14 -22.25 12.31
C ARG A 236 -5.66 -22.29 12.27
N ARG A 237 -6.34 -21.13 12.34
CA ARG A 237 -7.82 -21.07 12.21
C ARG A 237 -8.31 -21.56 10.85
N ILE A 238 -7.60 -21.24 9.77
CA ILE A 238 -7.96 -21.70 8.43
C ILE A 238 -7.79 -23.22 8.34
N MET A 239 -6.67 -23.75 8.81
CA MET A 239 -6.40 -25.21 8.79
C MET A 239 -7.39 -25.98 9.64
N ALA A 240 -7.80 -25.46 10.79
CA ALA A 240 -8.85 -26.10 11.62
C ALA A 240 -10.21 -26.24 10.87
N GLY A 241 -10.46 -25.42 9.85
CA GLY A 241 -11.61 -25.60 8.96
C GLY A 241 -11.50 -26.86 8.10
N PHE A 242 -10.30 -27.21 7.63
CA PHE A 242 -10.07 -28.49 6.92
C PHE A 242 -10.20 -29.68 7.85
N ASP A 243 -9.70 -29.60 9.09
CA ASP A 243 -9.92 -30.65 10.09
C ASP A 243 -11.41 -30.91 10.39
N GLN A 244 -12.25 -29.87 10.30
CA GLN A 244 -13.71 -29.99 10.42
C GLN A 244 -14.32 -30.68 9.20
N LEU A 245 -13.87 -30.37 8.00
CA LEU A 245 -14.30 -31.03 6.77
C LEU A 245 -13.95 -32.53 6.81
N ASP A 246 -12.73 -32.88 7.21
CA ASP A 246 -12.30 -34.27 7.30
C ASP A 246 -13.18 -35.07 8.28
N ARG A 247 -13.53 -34.49 9.44
CA ARG A 247 -14.47 -35.12 10.37
C ARG A 247 -15.87 -35.31 9.77
N TYR A 248 -16.38 -34.31 9.04
CA TYR A 248 -17.67 -34.40 8.36
C TYR A 248 -17.68 -35.54 7.32
N LEU A 249 -16.64 -35.65 6.52
CA LEU A 249 -16.50 -36.68 5.50
C LEU A 249 -16.33 -38.10 6.08
N ALA A 250 -15.74 -38.23 7.30
CA ALA A 250 -15.57 -39.49 7.99
C ALA A 250 -16.90 -40.05 8.57
N VAL A 251 -17.83 -39.17 9.00
CA VAL A 251 -19.14 -39.57 9.54
C VAL A 251 -20.14 -39.96 8.45
N GLY A 252 -19.95 -39.46 7.22
CA GLY A 252 -20.85 -39.71 6.09
C GLY A 252 -20.55 -40.98 5.29
N LYS A 253 -19.58 -41.81 5.75
CA LYS A 253 -19.29 -43.16 5.27
C LYS A 253 -19.76 -44.19 6.25
#